data_5f567d60882c702e2bf6331406977740
#
_entry.id   5f567d60882c702e2bf6331406977740
#
_cell.length_a   1.000
_cell.length_b   1.000
_cell.length_c   1.000
_cell.angle_alpha   90.00
_cell.angle_beta   90.00
_cell.angle_gamma   90.00
#
_symmetry.space_group_name_H-M   'P 1'
#
loop_
_entity.id
_entity.type
_entity.pdbx_description
1 polymer ?
#
loop_
_entity_poly.entity_id
_entity_poly.type
_entity_poly.pdbx_seq_one_letter_code
_entity_poly.pdbx_strand_id
1 'polypeptide(L)'
;MNGSPKTNLSDLYSDRKHTIVPNTVDEQTESDRSFDTSPFVVSLSVIAVLVVGLFLMAYAGYRVGTSQSKVVAATAMAREVAVQYDLASKNIDQGQYKMALERLEFVVNVAPDYSKAADLLYQTRAQLSTTAIPIIESTKAVVARQDLMTSEERLDIISMAYSNQEWQNVISNVDMLKASGTTYDSDVVDGILFVALRNRGIQRIEVGDLELGLADLEHAEQITALDEVANQRRRWASLYQSASTFWDINWIIVIDNLNILHQIAPNFRDTSSKLWAARTLYGEILLREENYCLAEEQFAFAVDMKPERSLNDKLIESVTNCDNEESESIE
;
A
#
# COMPACT_ATOMS: atom_id res chain seq x y z
N MET A 1 -37.53 6.20 -21.60
CA MET A 1 -36.88 7.39 -22.15
C MET A 1 -36.69 8.39 -21.03
N ASN A 2 -35.56 8.36 -20.35
CA ASN A 2 -35.10 9.45 -19.50
C ASN A 2 -33.57 9.33 -19.47
N GLY A 3 -32.93 10.25 -20.20
CA GLY A 3 -31.50 10.37 -20.26
C GLY A 3 -30.95 11.04 -19.01
N SER A 4 -30.02 10.41 -18.36
CA SER A 4 -29.17 11.04 -17.34
C SER A 4 -28.17 11.98 -18.00
N PRO A 5 -27.94 13.18 -17.49
CA PRO A 5 -26.94 14.08 -18.03
C PRO A 5 -25.53 13.59 -17.68
N LYS A 6 -24.70 13.45 -18.70
CA LYS A 6 -23.26 13.27 -18.56
C LYS A 6 -22.67 14.60 -18.13
N THR A 7 -22.24 14.71 -16.89
CA THR A 7 -21.43 15.84 -16.43
C THR A 7 -20.04 15.70 -17.00
N ASN A 8 -19.66 16.61 -17.86
CA ASN A 8 -18.32 16.69 -18.47
C ASN A 8 -17.36 17.29 -17.44
N LEU A 9 -16.18 16.67 -17.30
CA LEU A 9 -15.09 17.12 -16.41
C LEU A 9 -14.60 18.56 -16.72
N SER A 10 -14.88 19.05 -17.93
CA SER A 10 -14.53 20.42 -18.36
C SER A 10 -15.29 21.54 -17.64
N ASP A 11 -16.44 21.21 -17.04
CA ASP A 11 -17.28 22.23 -16.40
C ASP A 11 -16.84 22.55 -14.95
N LEU A 12 -15.98 21.72 -14.37
CA LEU A 12 -15.40 21.94 -13.04
C LEU A 12 -14.16 22.85 -13.05
N TYR A 13 -13.57 23.07 -14.22
CA TYR A 13 -12.34 23.87 -14.35
C TYR A 13 -12.60 25.34 -14.72
N SER A 14 -13.82 25.67 -15.16
CA SER A 14 -14.17 27.01 -15.68
C SER A 14 -14.43 28.07 -14.60
N ASP A 15 -14.58 27.68 -13.31
CA ASP A 15 -15.08 28.59 -12.27
C ASP A 15 -13.98 29.22 -11.38
N ARG A 16 -12.70 29.04 -11.70
CA ARG A 16 -11.58 29.59 -10.93
C ARG A 16 -10.84 30.76 -11.59
N LYS A 17 -11.37 31.31 -12.68
CA LYS A 17 -10.83 32.53 -13.28
C LYS A 17 -11.65 33.75 -12.86
N HIS A 18 -11.63 34.16 -11.61
CA HIS A 18 -11.98 35.51 -11.22
C HIS A 18 -11.23 35.96 -9.99
N THR A 19 -10.46 36.93 -10.25
CA THR A 19 -10.32 38.28 -9.71
C THR A 19 -8.99 38.48 -8.99
N ILE A 20 -7.98 38.88 -9.75
CA ILE A 20 -6.92 39.75 -9.22
C ILE A 20 -7.12 41.12 -9.88
N VAL A 21 -7.57 42.09 -9.08
CA VAL A 21 -7.65 43.49 -9.46
C VAL A 21 -6.27 44.12 -9.20
N PRO A 22 -5.62 44.77 -10.17
CA PRO A 22 -4.40 45.51 -9.90
C PRO A 22 -4.74 46.86 -9.25
N ASN A 23 -4.23 47.08 -8.04
CA ASN A 23 -4.23 48.39 -7.44
C ASN A 23 -3.15 49.26 -8.14
N THR A 24 -3.62 50.31 -8.76
CA THR A 24 -2.81 51.40 -9.26
C THR A 24 -2.11 52.12 -8.10
N VAL A 25 -0.79 52.23 -8.23
CA VAL A 25 0.04 53.01 -7.31
C VAL A 25 -0.03 54.46 -7.78
N ASP A 26 -0.57 55.36 -6.96
CA ASP A 26 -0.41 56.78 -7.08
C ASP A 26 0.96 57.19 -6.55
N GLU A 27 1.69 57.82 -7.44
CA GLU A 27 2.98 58.52 -7.22
C GLU A 27 2.70 59.82 -6.52
N GLN A 28 3.12 59.98 -5.24
CA GLN A 28 3.44 61.34 -4.73
C GLN A 28 4.32 61.36 -3.47
N THR A 29 5.35 62.13 -3.61
CA THR A 29 6.07 62.95 -2.63
C THR A 29 7.10 62.32 -1.71
N GLU A 30 8.32 62.53 -2.12
CA GLU A 30 9.52 62.66 -1.28
C GLU A 30 9.26 63.63 -0.13
N SER A 31 9.35 63.10 1.10
CA SER A 31 9.46 63.91 2.30
C SER A 31 10.61 63.35 3.12
N ASP A 32 11.70 64.13 3.09
CA ASP A 32 12.86 64.03 3.95
C ASP A 32 12.45 63.93 5.44
N ARG A 33 12.50 62.75 6.03
CA ARG A 33 12.36 62.55 7.45
C ARG A 33 13.65 62.04 8.06
N SER A 34 14.35 62.98 8.70
CA SER A 34 15.38 62.63 9.66
C SER A 34 14.86 61.58 10.65
N PHE A 35 15.47 60.40 10.63
CA PHE A 35 15.20 59.34 11.58
C PHE A 35 15.69 59.75 12.98
N ASP A 36 14.80 60.31 13.77
CA ASP A 36 14.99 60.48 15.21
C ASP A 36 14.83 59.09 15.83
N THR A 37 15.92 58.38 16.05
CA THR A 37 15.93 57.06 16.67
C THR A 37 15.58 57.17 18.16
N SER A 38 14.28 57.20 18.43
CA SER A 38 13.76 57.06 19.80
C SER A 38 14.34 55.80 20.44
N PRO A 39 14.80 55.86 21.69
CA PRO A 39 15.35 54.69 22.39
C PRO A 39 14.39 53.52 22.46
N PHE A 40 13.10 53.76 22.22
CA PHE A 40 12.06 52.75 22.12
C PHE A 40 12.19 51.84 20.87
N VAL A 41 12.59 52.39 19.71
CA VAL A 41 12.77 51.65 18.47
C VAL A 41 14.01 50.76 18.53
N VAL A 42 15.07 51.24 19.20
CA VAL A 42 16.29 50.42 19.41
C VAL A 42 15.99 49.24 20.37
N SER A 43 15.20 49.47 21.43
CA SER A 43 14.80 48.40 22.35
C SER A 43 13.93 47.34 21.67
N LEU A 44 12.99 47.74 20.80
CA LEU A 44 12.11 46.81 20.05
C LEU A 44 12.89 45.97 19.02
N SER A 45 13.88 46.55 18.36
CA SER A 45 14.74 45.84 17.42
C SER A 45 15.65 44.80 18.11
N VAL A 46 16.18 45.09 19.30
CA VAL A 46 16.97 44.14 20.07
C VAL A 46 16.10 42.94 20.55
N ILE A 47 14.88 43.22 20.99
CA ILE A 47 13.93 42.13 21.37
C ILE A 47 13.58 41.29 20.17
N ALA A 48 13.33 41.86 19.02
CA ALA A 48 13.03 41.11 17.78
C ALA A 48 14.21 40.22 17.38
N VAL A 49 15.44 40.68 17.44
CA VAL A 49 16.64 39.88 17.14
C VAL A 49 16.81 38.74 18.16
N LEU A 50 16.56 38.97 19.45
CA LEU A 50 16.63 37.92 20.46
C LEU A 50 15.52 36.83 20.23
N VAL A 51 14.32 37.24 19.90
CA VAL A 51 13.22 36.31 19.60
C VAL A 51 13.54 35.48 18.34
N VAL A 52 14.04 36.09 17.26
CA VAL A 52 14.47 35.38 16.08
C VAL A 52 15.63 34.43 16.37
N GLY A 53 16.59 34.85 17.18
CA GLY A 53 17.70 34.01 17.65
C GLY A 53 17.23 32.78 18.43
N LEU A 54 16.25 32.94 19.33
CA LEU A 54 15.64 31.84 20.07
C LEU A 54 14.87 30.87 19.16
N PHE A 55 14.14 31.39 18.18
CA PHE A 55 13.45 30.55 17.19
C PHE A 55 14.42 29.76 16.32
N LEU A 56 15.54 30.38 15.89
CA LEU A 56 16.57 29.69 15.12
C LEU A 56 17.28 28.60 15.95
N MET A 57 17.57 28.84 17.23
CA MET A 57 18.13 27.84 18.13
C MET A 57 17.14 26.68 18.40
N ALA A 58 15.87 26.99 18.63
CA ALA A 58 14.83 25.99 18.81
C ALA A 58 14.64 25.14 17.54
N TYR A 59 14.65 25.76 16.36
CA TYR A 59 14.57 25.07 15.09
C TYR A 59 15.81 24.19 14.80
N ALA A 60 17.01 24.70 15.08
CA ALA A 60 18.23 23.91 14.96
C ALA A 60 18.24 22.72 15.93
N GLY A 61 17.84 22.94 17.20
CA GLY A 61 17.70 21.88 18.20
C GLY A 61 16.67 20.82 17.80
N TYR A 62 15.53 21.26 17.26
CA TYR A 62 14.50 20.33 16.73
C TYR A 62 15.03 19.49 15.56
N ARG A 63 15.73 20.09 14.61
CA ARG A 63 16.34 19.38 13.48
C ARG A 63 17.40 18.36 13.92
N VAL A 64 18.27 18.74 14.84
CA VAL A 64 19.29 17.84 15.38
C VAL A 64 18.64 16.71 16.18
N GLY A 65 17.64 17.02 17.02
CA GLY A 65 16.90 16.03 17.79
C GLY A 65 16.16 15.00 16.94
N THR A 66 15.51 15.44 15.86
CA THR A 66 14.80 14.51 14.93
C THR A 66 15.76 13.66 14.09
N SER A 67 16.94 14.17 13.74
CA SER A 67 17.95 13.37 13.03
C SER A 67 18.59 12.33 13.97
N GLN A 68 18.89 12.72 15.21
CA GLN A 68 19.41 11.78 16.21
C GLN A 68 18.40 10.68 16.57
N SER A 69 17.12 11.02 16.72
CA SER A 69 16.09 10.01 17.01
C SER A 69 15.94 8.98 15.88
N LYS A 70 16.04 9.41 14.62
CA LYS A 70 16.02 8.51 13.46
C LYS A 70 17.24 7.58 13.43
N VAL A 71 18.43 8.08 13.73
CA VAL A 71 19.64 7.28 13.80
C VAL A 71 19.57 6.29 14.94
N VAL A 72 19.09 6.69 16.12
CA VAL A 72 18.90 5.80 17.28
C VAL A 72 17.85 4.73 16.96
N ALA A 73 16.73 5.09 16.33
CA ALA A 73 15.71 4.13 15.92
C ALA A 73 16.24 3.15 14.86
N ALA A 74 17.01 3.62 13.88
CA ALA A 74 17.62 2.77 12.85
C ALA A 74 18.65 1.81 13.44
N THR A 75 19.47 2.28 14.39
CA THR A 75 20.44 1.42 15.09
C THR A 75 19.79 0.42 16.02
N ALA A 76 18.70 0.79 16.70
CA ALA A 76 17.90 -0.13 17.50
C ALA A 76 17.27 -1.22 16.65
N MET A 77 16.69 -0.86 15.49
CA MET A 77 16.11 -1.81 14.55
C MET A 77 17.17 -2.75 13.95
N ALA A 78 18.33 -2.23 13.56
CA ALA A 78 19.44 -3.05 13.06
C ALA A 78 19.94 -4.04 14.13
N ARG A 79 19.97 -3.62 15.39
CA ARG A 79 20.31 -4.50 16.51
C ARG A 79 19.26 -5.58 16.73
N GLU A 80 17.98 -5.23 16.66
CA GLU A 80 16.89 -6.20 16.79
C GLU A 80 16.94 -7.25 15.68
N VAL A 81 17.14 -6.82 14.42
CA VAL A 81 17.33 -7.73 13.27
C VAL A 81 18.48 -8.72 13.54
N ALA A 82 19.63 -8.24 14.05
CA ALA A 82 20.76 -9.10 14.37
C ALA A 82 20.43 -10.10 15.49
N VAL A 83 19.73 -9.67 16.53
CA VAL A 83 19.29 -10.54 17.64
C VAL A 83 18.32 -11.61 17.14
N GLN A 84 17.33 -11.22 16.33
CA GLN A 84 16.36 -12.19 15.79
C GLN A 84 17.01 -13.19 14.84
N TYR A 85 17.99 -12.79 14.04
CA TYR A 85 18.75 -13.69 13.20
C TYR A 85 19.58 -14.71 14.02
N ASP A 86 20.26 -14.25 15.07
CA ASP A 86 21.05 -15.11 15.99
C ASP A 86 20.16 -16.12 16.74
N LEU A 87 19.00 -15.66 17.20
CA LEU A 87 18.00 -16.52 17.84
C LEU A 87 17.40 -17.53 16.85
N ALA A 88 17.18 -17.14 15.60
CA ALA A 88 16.73 -18.05 14.55
C ALA A 88 17.76 -19.15 14.29
N SER A 89 19.05 -18.80 14.19
CA SER A 89 20.13 -19.77 14.03
C SER A 89 20.19 -20.76 15.18
N LYS A 90 20.06 -20.29 16.43
CA LYS A 90 19.98 -21.16 17.61
C LYS A 90 18.77 -22.07 17.59
N ASN A 91 17.63 -21.57 17.16
CA ASN A 91 16.41 -22.38 17.04
C ASN A 91 16.59 -23.49 15.98
N ILE A 92 17.32 -23.21 14.88
CA ILE A 92 17.66 -24.23 13.86
C ILE A 92 18.53 -25.33 14.47
N ASP A 93 19.60 -24.95 15.19
CA ASP A 93 20.50 -25.88 15.86
C ASP A 93 19.78 -26.78 16.90
N GLN A 94 18.71 -26.26 17.48
CA GLN A 94 17.85 -26.98 18.45
C GLN A 94 16.71 -27.75 17.77
N GLY A 95 16.59 -27.75 16.46
CA GLY A 95 15.52 -28.39 15.72
C GLY A 95 14.15 -27.70 15.84
N GLN A 96 14.13 -26.48 16.37
CA GLN A 96 12.91 -25.67 16.57
C GLN A 96 12.58 -24.87 15.31
N TYR A 97 12.44 -25.53 14.18
CA TYR A 97 12.32 -24.93 12.86
C TYR A 97 11.15 -23.96 12.70
N LYS A 98 10.02 -24.22 13.37
CA LYS A 98 8.85 -23.32 13.32
C LYS A 98 9.17 -21.95 13.93
N MET A 99 9.78 -21.90 15.10
CA MET A 99 10.19 -20.64 15.73
C MET A 99 11.31 -19.94 14.94
N ALA A 100 12.21 -20.71 14.33
CA ALA A 100 13.23 -20.16 13.45
C ALA A 100 12.64 -19.48 12.23
N LEU A 101 11.60 -20.07 11.61
CA LEU A 101 10.90 -19.48 10.48
C LEU A 101 10.26 -18.13 10.83
N GLU A 102 9.50 -18.05 11.92
CA GLU A 102 8.86 -16.81 12.37
C GLU A 102 9.88 -15.68 12.57
N ARG A 103 11.05 -15.99 13.14
CA ARG A 103 12.14 -15.04 13.34
C ARG A 103 12.81 -14.63 12.03
N LEU A 104 13.08 -15.58 11.14
CA LEU A 104 13.67 -15.29 9.83
C LEU A 104 12.72 -14.50 8.92
N GLU A 105 11.44 -14.77 8.98
CA GLU A 105 10.42 -13.97 8.29
C GLU A 105 10.43 -12.51 8.78
N PHE A 106 10.55 -12.29 10.10
CA PHE A 106 10.73 -10.94 10.64
C PHE A 106 12.00 -10.29 10.08
N VAL A 107 13.13 -10.98 10.10
CA VAL A 107 14.43 -10.46 9.61
C VAL A 107 14.35 -10.07 8.14
N VAL A 108 13.81 -10.93 7.29
CA VAL A 108 13.69 -10.68 5.83
C VAL A 108 12.71 -9.55 5.53
N ASN A 109 11.62 -9.43 6.29
CA ASN A 109 10.65 -8.34 6.11
C ASN A 109 11.20 -6.98 6.52
N VAL A 110 12.03 -6.92 7.57
CA VAL A 110 12.60 -5.66 8.09
C VAL A 110 13.88 -5.27 7.36
N ALA A 111 14.70 -6.25 6.99
CA ALA A 111 16.00 -6.06 6.33
C ALA A 111 16.20 -7.15 5.28
N PRO A 112 15.63 -6.99 4.07
CA PRO A 112 15.70 -8.01 3.00
C PRO A 112 17.12 -8.43 2.61
N ASP A 113 18.06 -7.49 2.70
CA ASP A 113 19.48 -7.71 2.34
C ASP A 113 20.33 -8.20 3.52
N TYR A 114 19.72 -8.54 4.67
CA TYR A 114 20.48 -8.96 5.84
C TYR A 114 21.09 -10.34 5.63
N SER A 115 22.42 -10.36 5.48
CA SER A 115 23.31 -11.53 5.56
C SER A 115 22.68 -12.91 5.31
N LYS A 116 22.31 -13.28 4.10
CA LYS A 116 21.78 -14.63 3.78
C LYS A 116 20.53 -15.06 4.55
N ALA A 117 19.80 -14.11 5.18
CA ALA A 117 18.59 -14.44 5.93
C ALA A 117 17.52 -15.08 5.05
N ALA A 118 17.39 -14.63 3.81
CA ALA A 118 16.48 -15.22 2.83
C ALA A 118 16.87 -16.67 2.47
N ASP A 119 18.16 -16.95 2.29
CA ASP A 119 18.65 -18.32 2.02
C ASP A 119 18.40 -19.23 3.22
N LEU A 120 18.66 -18.73 4.43
CA LEU A 120 18.44 -19.48 5.66
C LEU A 120 16.96 -19.74 5.90
N LEU A 121 16.10 -18.77 5.60
CA LEU A 121 14.64 -18.93 5.62
C LEU A 121 14.19 -20.05 4.67
N TYR A 122 14.70 -20.04 3.43
CA TYR A 122 14.39 -21.08 2.46
C TYR A 122 14.86 -22.47 2.93
N GLN A 123 16.08 -22.58 3.41
CA GLN A 123 16.64 -23.83 3.94
C GLN A 123 15.87 -24.35 5.15
N THR A 124 15.50 -23.45 6.08
CA THR A 124 14.74 -23.81 7.28
C THR A 124 13.34 -24.30 6.91
N ARG A 125 12.71 -23.68 5.92
CA ARG A 125 11.40 -24.11 5.38
C ARG A 125 11.51 -25.50 4.72
N ALA A 126 12.58 -25.74 3.98
CA ALA A 126 12.87 -27.05 3.40
C ALA A 126 13.13 -28.11 4.49
N GLN A 127 13.87 -27.79 5.55
CA GLN A 127 14.12 -28.68 6.69
C GLN A 127 12.82 -28.99 7.44
N LEU A 128 11.95 -28.02 7.68
CA LEU A 128 10.64 -28.25 8.30
C LEU A 128 9.78 -29.20 7.46
N SER A 129 9.81 -29.05 6.13
CA SER A 129 9.13 -29.97 5.21
C SER A 129 9.79 -31.36 5.19
N THR A 130 11.10 -31.45 5.45
CA THR A 130 11.85 -32.73 5.49
C THR A 130 11.77 -33.39 6.86
N THR A 131 11.72 -32.62 7.95
CA THR A 131 11.55 -33.16 9.33
C THR A 131 10.11 -33.62 9.57
N ALA A 132 9.17 -33.19 8.73
CA ALA A 132 7.84 -33.79 8.66
C ALA A 132 7.85 -35.23 8.06
N ILE A 133 9.02 -35.79 7.72
CA ILE A 133 9.17 -37.08 7.03
C ILE A 133 9.45 -38.33 7.93
N PRO A 134 9.59 -38.32 9.26
CA PRO A 134 9.42 -39.58 9.98
C PRO A 134 7.95 -40.00 10.15
N ILE A 135 7.02 -39.25 9.54
CA ILE A 135 5.60 -39.60 9.46
C ILE A 135 5.30 -40.45 8.20
N ILE A 136 6.29 -40.86 7.38
CA ILE A 136 6.01 -41.60 6.15
C ILE A 136 5.34 -42.95 6.41
N GLU A 137 5.60 -43.58 7.55
CA GLU A 137 4.79 -44.75 7.93
C GLU A 137 3.43 -44.37 8.55
N SER A 138 3.36 -43.28 9.32
CA SER A 138 2.09 -42.75 9.82
C SER A 138 1.30 -42.05 8.70
N THR A 139 1.96 -41.33 7.75
CA THR A 139 1.28 -40.69 6.62
C THR A 139 0.79 -41.71 5.62
N LYS A 140 1.53 -42.80 5.35
CA LYS A 140 0.98 -43.90 4.55
C LYS A 140 -0.25 -44.53 5.21
N ALA A 141 -0.25 -44.70 6.55
CA ALA A 141 -1.42 -45.19 7.29
C ALA A 141 -2.54 -44.13 7.33
N VAL A 142 -2.22 -42.86 7.44
CA VAL A 142 -3.21 -41.73 7.41
C VAL A 142 -3.76 -41.53 6.02
N VAL A 143 -2.89 -41.52 4.98
CA VAL A 143 -3.33 -41.44 3.58
C VAL A 143 -4.12 -42.68 3.18
N ALA A 144 -3.69 -43.88 3.55
CA ALA A 144 -4.44 -45.11 3.33
C ALA A 144 -5.77 -45.15 4.12
N ARG A 145 -5.82 -44.47 5.28
CA ARG A 145 -7.06 -44.35 6.07
C ARG A 145 -7.98 -43.28 5.50
N GLN A 146 -7.44 -42.21 4.89
CA GLN A 146 -8.22 -41.20 4.16
C GLN A 146 -8.82 -41.77 2.88
N ASP A 147 -8.09 -42.66 2.17
CA ASP A 147 -8.59 -43.36 0.98
C ASP A 147 -9.68 -44.41 1.32
N LEU A 148 -9.79 -44.83 2.56
CA LEU A 148 -10.81 -45.80 3.05
C LEU A 148 -12.00 -45.13 3.75
N MET A 149 -11.98 -43.81 3.92
CA MET A 149 -13.07 -43.04 4.52
C MET A 149 -14.34 -43.14 3.69
N THR A 150 -15.46 -43.39 4.36
CA THR A 150 -16.76 -43.29 3.71
C THR A 150 -17.13 -41.85 3.36
N SER A 151 -18.07 -41.69 2.43
CA SER A 151 -18.58 -40.32 2.06
C SER A 151 -19.20 -39.64 3.28
N GLU A 152 -19.88 -40.38 4.14
CA GLU A 152 -20.51 -39.86 5.38
C GLU A 152 -19.47 -39.33 6.37
N GLU A 153 -18.43 -40.11 6.66
CA GLU A 153 -17.33 -39.66 7.52
C GLU A 153 -16.64 -38.41 7.00
N ARG A 154 -16.46 -38.30 5.67
CA ARG A 154 -15.85 -37.12 5.04
C ARG A 154 -16.77 -35.90 5.08
N LEU A 155 -18.08 -36.10 4.92
CA LEU A 155 -19.08 -35.04 5.06
C LEU A 155 -19.15 -34.52 6.52
N ASP A 156 -18.98 -35.38 7.51
CA ASP A 156 -18.89 -34.97 8.92
C ASP A 156 -17.66 -34.07 9.17
N ILE A 157 -16.50 -34.46 8.61
CA ILE A 157 -15.27 -33.63 8.67
C ILE A 157 -15.47 -32.27 8.00
N ILE A 158 -16.07 -32.24 6.80
CA ILE A 158 -16.39 -31.03 6.06
C ILE A 158 -17.31 -30.15 6.90
N SER A 159 -18.36 -30.72 7.50
CA SER A 159 -19.31 -30.00 8.33
C SER A 159 -18.65 -29.39 9.58
N MET A 160 -17.77 -30.15 10.25
CA MET A 160 -17.01 -29.68 11.40
C MET A 160 -16.05 -28.55 11.00
N ALA A 161 -15.26 -28.72 9.95
CA ALA A 161 -14.34 -27.70 9.42
C ALA A 161 -15.10 -26.43 8.98
N TYR A 162 -16.26 -26.59 8.34
CA TYR A 162 -17.12 -25.47 7.95
C TYR A 162 -17.62 -24.69 9.17
N SER A 163 -18.08 -25.37 10.19
CA SER A 163 -18.55 -24.76 11.43
C SER A 163 -17.44 -23.99 12.17
N ASN A 164 -16.20 -24.48 12.07
CA ASN A 164 -15.00 -23.85 12.63
C ASN A 164 -14.40 -22.77 11.72
N GLN A 165 -14.97 -22.54 10.52
CA GLN A 165 -14.43 -21.61 9.51
C GLN A 165 -13.01 -21.97 9.04
N GLU A 166 -12.65 -23.24 9.09
CA GLU A 166 -11.37 -23.77 8.62
C GLU A 166 -11.42 -23.99 7.09
N TRP A 167 -11.53 -22.91 6.35
CA TRP A 167 -11.84 -22.91 4.91
C TRP A 167 -10.88 -23.76 4.08
N GLN A 168 -9.60 -23.77 4.42
CA GLN A 168 -8.62 -24.63 3.74
C GLN A 168 -8.96 -26.11 3.92
N ASN A 169 -9.35 -26.52 5.14
CA ASN A 169 -9.71 -27.90 5.44
C ASN A 169 -11.03 -28.30 4.74
N VAL A 170 -12.00 -27.37 4.68
CA VAL A 170 -13.24 -27.58 3.92
C VAL A 170 -12.93 -27.89 2.46
N ILE A 171 -12.16 -27.00 1.79
CA ILE A 171 -11.83 -27.12 0.36
C ILE A 171 -11.10 -28.44 0.09
N SER A 172 -10.05 -28.74 0.89
CA SER A 172 -9.27 -29.97 0.70
C SER A 172 -10.11 -31.23 0.86
N ASN A 173 -11.03 -31.27 1.83
CA ASN A 173 -11.90 -32.44 2.04
C ASN A 173 -13.01 -32.54 0.98
N VAL A 174 -13.51 -31.42 0.48
CA VAL A 174 -14.44 -31.40 -0.67
C VAL A 174 -13.75 -31.94 -1.93
N ASP A 175 -12.53 -31.49 -2.22
CA ASP A 175 -11.74 -31.97 -3.35
C ASP A 175 -11.50 -33.48 -3.26
N MET A 176 -11.16 -33.99 -2.08
CA MET A 176 -11.01 -35.43 -1.85
C MET A 176 -12.35 -36.20 -2.00
N LEU A 177 -13.46 -35.61 -1.55
CA LEU A 177 -14.80 -36.21 -1.72
C LEU A 177 -15.16 -36.32 -3.20
N LYS A 178 -14.93 -35.24 -3.98
CA LYS A 178 -15.16 -35.22 -5.44
C LYS A 178 -14.29 -36.24 -6.16
N ALA A 179 -13.01 -36.37 -5.75
CA ALA A 179 -12.07 -37.31 -6.34
C ALA A 179 -12.39 -38.79 -6.02
N SER A 180 -13.10 -39.07 -4.93
CA SER A 180 -13.40 -40.45 -4.49
C SER A 180 -14.40 -41.19 -5.39
N GLY A 181 -15.13 -40.46 -6.24
CA GLY A 181 -16.16 -41.02 -7.09
C GLY A 181 -17.37 -41.62 -6.36
N THR A 182 -17.50 -41.33 -5.07
CA THR A 182 -18.65 -41.77 -4.22
C THR A 182 -19.87 -40.89 -4.48
N THR A 183 -21.06 -41.43 -4.17
CA THR A 183 -22.31 -40.67 -4.33
C THR A 183 -22.48 -39.70 -3.15
N TYR A 184 -22.76 -38.46 -3.44
CA TYR A 184 -23.08 -37.38 -2.51
C TYR A 184 -24.03 -36.38 -3.15
N ASP A 185 -24.64 -35.52 -2.36
CA ASP A 185 -25.45 -34.41 -2.85
C ASP A 185 -24.51 -33.31 -3.40
N SER A 186 -24.41 -33.23 -4.72
CA SER A 186 -23.49 -32.30 -5.39
C SER A 186 -23.84 -30.84 -5.11
N ASP A 187 -25.13 -30.50 -5.04
CA ASP A 187 -25.57 -29.12 -4.87
C ASP A 187 -25.21 -28.59 -3.47
N VAL A 188 -25.36 -29.44 -2.46
CA VAL A 188 -24.95 -29.12 -1.08
C VAL A 188 -23.43 -28.96 -0.98
N VAL A 189 -22.68 -29.91 -1.57
CA VAL A 189 -21.21 -29.89 -1.52
C VAL A 189 -20.65 -28.70 -2.29
N ASP A 190 -21.21 -28.37 -3.45
CA ASP A 190 -20.83 -27.21 -4.25
C ASP A 190 -21.16 -25.89 -3.53
N GLY A 191 -22.30 -25.83 -2.84
CA GLY A 191 -22.63 -24.68 -1.99
C GLY A 191 -21.64 -24.48 -0.84
N ILE A 192 -21.22 -25.54 -0.18
CA ILE A 192 -20.20 -25.52 0.87
C ILE A 192 -18.85 -25.07 0.30
N LEU A 193 -18.45 -25.61 -0.85
CA LEU A 193 -17.20 -25.25 -1.54
C LEU A 193 -17.20 -23.78 -1.94
N PHE A 194 -18.29 -23.29 -2.50
CA PHE A 194 -18.46 -21.87 -2.82
C PHE A 194 -18.20 -20.98 -1.62
N VAL A 195 -18.89 -21.25 -0.49
CA VAL A 195 -18.73 -20.46 0.73
C VAL A 195 -17.29 -20.50 1.24
N ALA A 196 -16.66 -21.67 1.21
CA ALA A 196 -15.27 -21.82 1.66
C ALA A 196 -14.28 -21.08 0.78
N LEU A 197 -14.37 -21.21 -0.55
CA LEU A 197 -13.55 -20.48 -1.50
C LEU A 197 -13.76 -18.96 -1.40
N ARG A 198 -15.01 -18.53 -1.37
CA ARG A 198 -15.38 -17.12 -1.21
C ARG A 198 -14.78 -16.51 0.05
N ASN A 199 -14.93 -17.17 1.19
CA ASN A 199 -14.44 -16.65 2.47
C ASN A 199 -12.91 -16.71 2.56
N ARG A 200 -12.27 -17.79 2.11
CA ARG A 200 -10.81 -17.88 2.05
C ARG A 200 -10.23 -16.82 1.10
N GLY A 201 -10.86 -16.58 -0.05
CA GLY A 201 -10.46 -15.57 -1.00
C GLY A 201 -10.48 -14.16 -0.40
N ILE A 202 -11.56 -13.80 0.29
CA ILE A 202 -11.66 -12.52 1.01
C ILE A 202 -10.58 -12.42 2.10
N GLN A 203 -10.41 -13.45 2.92
CA GLN A 203 -9.42 -13.47 3.98
C GLN A 203 -7.99 -13.29 3.43
N ARG A 204 -7.65 -13.96 2.32
CA ARG A 204 -6.36 -13.81 1.64
C ARG A 204 -6.13 -12.39 1.13
N ILE A 205 -7.15 -11.78 0.54
CA ILE A 205 -7.08 -10.37 0.09
C ILE A 205 -6.82 -9.44 1.29
N GLU A 206 -7.46 -9.67 2.41
CA GLU A 206 -7.31 -8.84 3.62
C GLU A 206 -5.91 -8.96 4.25
N VAL A 207 -5.31 -10.15 4.24
CA VAL A 207 -3.94 -10.35 4.75
C VAL A 207 -2.85 -10.00 3.73
N GLY A 208 -3.22 -9.77 2.46
CA GLY A 208 -2.31 -9.29 1.44
C GLY A 208 -1.92 -10.29 0.36
N ASP A 209 -2.40 -11.52 0.43
CA ASP A 209 -2.20 -12.54 -0.61
C ASP A 209 -3.19 -12.34 -1.76
N LEU A 210 -3.04 -11.21 -2.49
CA LEU A 210 -4.02 -10.77 -3.49
C LEU A 210 -4.22 -11.80 -4.59
N GLU A 211 -3.12 -12.35 -5.12
CA GLU A 211 -3.15 -13.31 -6.22
C GLU A 211 -3.91 -14.58 -5.84
N LEU A 212 -3.58 -15.17 -4.70
CA LEU A 212 -4.27 -16.37 -4.20
C LEU A 212 -5.72 -16.07 -3.82
N GLY A 213 -5.98 -14.87 -3.29
CA GLY A 213 -7.34 -14.46 -2.95
C GLY A 213 -8.20 -14.25 -4.19
N LEU A 214 -7.66 -13.65 -5.24
CA LEU A 214 -8.35 -13.49 -6.53
C LEU A 214 -8.62 -14.85 -7.19
N ALA A 215 -7.66 -15.77 -7.16
CA ALA A 215 -7.84 -17.13 -7.69
C ALA A 215 -8.96 -17.90 -6.96
N ASP A 216 -9.05 -17.76 -5.63
CA ASP A 216 -10.14 -18.37 -4.86
C ASP A 216 -11.51 -17.79 -5.23
N LEU A 217 -11.60 -16.46 -5.40
CA LEU A 217 -12.86 -15.82 -5.80
C LEU A 217 -13.24 -16.18 -7.23
N GLU A 218 -12.27 -16.31 -8.14
CA GLU A 218 -12.51 -16.79 -9.50
C GLU A 218 -13.04 -18.22 -9.50
N HIS A 219 -12.46 -19.11 -8.70
CA HIS A 219 -12.93 -20.47 -8.55
C HIS A 219 -14.33 -20.53 -7.91
N ALA A 220 -14.62 -19.70 -6.92
CA ALA A 220 -15.95 -19.58 -6.35
C ALA A 220 -16.98 -19.15 -7.39
N GLU A 221 -16.64 -18.19 -8.26
CA GLU A 221 -17.52 -17.69 -9.32
C GLU A 221 -17.86 -18.75 -10.39
N GLN A 222 -16.97 -19.73 -10.60
CA GLN A 222 -17.25 -20.87 -11.49
C GLN A 222 -18.37 -21.77 -10.95
N ILE A 223 -18.60 -21.77 -9.63
CA ILE A 223 -19.68 -22.54 -8.99
C ILE A 223 -20.98 -21.74 -9.03
N THR A 224 -20.95 -20.50 -8.56
CA THR A 224 -22.09 -19.58 -8.59
C THR A 224 -21.62 -18.12 -8.49
N ALA A 225 -22.49 -17.19 -8.89
CA ALA A 225 -22.18 -15.76 -8.88
C ALA A 225 -21.75 -15.27 -7.49
N LEU A 226 -20.70 -14.46 -7.47
CA LEU A 226 -20.21 -13.84 -6.23
C LEU A 226 -21.23 -12.81 -5.70
N ASP A 227 -21.35 -12.75 -4.39
CA ASP A 227 -22.10 -11.69 -3.72
C ASP A 227 -21.38 -10.33 -3.81
N GLU A 228 -22.09 -9.27 -3.41
CA GLU A 228 -21.60 -7.88 -3.48
C GLU A 228 -20.29 -7.69 -2.69
N VAL A 229 -20.15 -8.30 -1.51
CA VAL A 229 -18.95 -8.17 -0.68
C VAL A 229 -17.74 -8.80 -1.36
N ALA A 230 -17.90 -10.00 -1.90
CA ALA A 230 -16.83 -10.70 -2.61
C ALA A 230 -16.42 -9.96 -3.89
N ASN A 231 -17.41 -9.46 -4.66
CA ASN A 231 -17.17 -8.65 -5.85
C ASN A 231 -16.43 -7.35 -5.52
N GLN A 232 -16.80 -6.69 -4.43
CA GLN A 232 -16.13 -5.48 -3.98
C GLN A 232 -14.66 -5.76 -3.61
N ARG A 233 -14.38 -6.83 -2.83
CA ARG A 233 -13.01 -7.21 -2.46
C ARG A 233 -12.18 -7.59 -3.69
N ARG A 234 -12.77 -8.35 -4.62
CA ARG A 234 -12.15 -8.69 -5.90
C ARG A 234 -11.76 -7.45 -6.68
N ARG A 235 -12.68 -6.49 -6.82
CA ARG A 235 -12.41 -5.23 -7.52
C ARG A 235 -11.26 -4.44 -6.90
N TRP A 236 -11.24 -4.31 -5.57
CA TRP A 236 -10.17 -3.61 -4.88
C TRP A 236 -8.81 -4.28 -5.08
N ALA A 237 -8.78 -5.60 -4.91
CA ALA A 237 -7.57 -6.39 -5.11
C ALA A 237 -7.04 -6.30 -6.54
N SER A 238 -7.93 -6.39 -7.55
CA SER A 238 -7.55 -6.30 -8.97
C SER A 238 -7.00 -4.93 -9.35
N LEU A 239 -7.62 -3.84 -8.87
CA LEU A 239 -7.12 -2.47 -9.10
C LEU A 239 -5.74 -2.27 -8.49
N TYR A 240 -5.55 -2.72 -7.24
CA TYR A 240 -4.28 -2.60 -6.55
C TYR A 240 -3.19 -3.44 -7.20
N GLN A 241 -3.51 -4.69 -7.58
CA GLN A 241 -2.59 -5.61 -8.25
C GLN A 241 -2.18 -5.05 -9.61
N SER A 242 -3.14 -4.55 -10.40
CA SER A 242 -2.86 -3.90 -11.69
C SER A 242 -1.93 -2.72 -11.53
N ALA A 243 -2.21 -1.80 -10.59
CA ALA A 243 -1.34 -0.68 -10.31
C ALA A 243 0.08 -1.12 -9.91
N SER A 244 0.20 -2.19 -9.12
CA SER A 244 1.50 -2.72 -8.70
C SER A 244 2.27 -3.38 -9.85
N THR A 245 1.58 -4.06 -10.76
CA THR A 245 2.16 -4.71 -11.95
C THR A 245 2.72 -3.70 -12.94
N PHE A 246 2.04 -2.56 -13.11
CA PHE A 246 2.46 -1.52 -14.05
C PHE A 246 3.34 -0.43 -13.42
N TRP A 247 3.71 -0.57 -12.15
CA TRP A 247 4.61 0.36 -11.48
C TRP A 247 5.94 0.48 -12.22
N ASP A 248 6.42 1.70 -12.44
CA ASP A 248 7.61 2.03 -13.26
C ASP A 248 7.53 1.63 -14.75
N ILE A 249 6.41 1.05 -15.21
CA ILE A 249 6.19 0.65 -16.59
C ILE A 249 5.22 1.60 -17.28
N ASN A 250 4.08 1.88 -16.66
CA ASN A 250 3.05 2.75 -17.21
C ASN A 250 2.34 3.54 -16.11
N TRP A 251 2.79 4.77 -15.90
CA TRP A 251 2.27 5.64 -14.85
C TRP A 251 0.80 6.01 -15.01
N ILE A 252 0.30 6.10 -16.25
CA ILE A 252 -1.11 6.41 -16.51
C ILE A 252 -1.98 5.29 -15.95
N ILE A 253 -1.67 4.02 -16.26
CA ILE A 253 -2.42 2.85 -15.73
C ILE A 253 -2.31 2.79 -14.21
N VAL A 254 -1.13 3.06 -13.64
CA VAL A 254 -0.91 3.09 -12.18
C VAL A 254 -1.81 4.11 -11.51
N ILE A 255 -1.76 5.36 -12.01
CA ILE A 255 -2.49 6.48 -11.43
C ILE A 255 -4.00 6.28 -11.58
N ASP A 256 -4.48 5.84 -12.74
CA ASP A 256 -5.90 5.59 -12.97
C ASP A 256 -6.45 4.53 -12.01
N ASN A 257 -5.77 3.38 -11.90
CA ASN A 257 -6.21 2.31 -11.01
C ASN A 257 -6.19 2.74 -9.54
N LEU A 258 -5.11 3.39 -9.10
CA LEU A 258 -5.01 3.88 -7.72
C LEU A 258 -5.99 5.00 -7.42
N ASN A 259 -6.28 5.87 -8.38
CA ASN A 259 -7.26 6.95 -8.24
C ASN A 259 -8.68 6.39 -8.06
N ILE A 260 -9.08 5.42 -8.91
CA ILE A 260 -10.35 4.71 -8.74
C ILE A 260 -10.40 4.04 -7.36
N LEU A 261 -9.34 3.33 -7.00
CA LEU A 261 -9.28 2.61 -5.72
C LEU A 261 -9.31 3.58 -4.53
N HIS A 262 -8.62 4.71 -4.61
CA HIS A 262 -8.63 5.74 -3.57
C HIS A 262 -10.04 6.33 -3.35
N GLN A 263 -10.82 6.51 -4.42
CA GLN A 263 -12.19 7.01 -4.31
C GLN A 263 -13.14 6.02 -3.63
N ILE A 264 -12.98 4.71 -3.88
CA ILE A 264 -13.91 3.68 -3.38
C ILE A 264 -13.42 2.98 -2.12
N ALA A 265 -12.12 2.95 -1.87
CA ALA A 265 -11.49 2.28 -0.73
C ALA A 265 -10.14 2.93 -0.36
N PRO A 266 -10.11 4.19 0.14
CA PRO A 266 -8.87 4.93 0.41
C PRO A 266 -7.97 4.24 1.45
N ASN A 267 -8.56 3.44 2.34
CA ASN A 267 -7.87 2.71 3.40
C ASN A 267 -7.50 1.27 3.01
N PHE A 268 -7.77 0.86 1.76
CA PHE A 268 -7.34 -0.45 1.31
C PHE A 268 -5.83 -0.44 1.12
N ARG A 269 -5.12 -1.17 2.01
CA ARG A 269 -3.65 -1.21 2.04
C ARG A 269 -3.04 0.20 2.10
N ASP A 270 -2.01 0.42 1.33
CA ASP A 270 -1.30 1.71 1.21
C ASP A 270 -1.75 2.54 -0.02
N THR A 271 -2.97 2.36 -0.50
CA THR A 271 -3.52 2.98 -1.72
C THR A 271 -3.25 4.48 -1.79
N SER A 272 -3.59 5.22 -0.72
CA SER A 272 -3.41 6.69 -0.70
C SER A 272 -1.94 7.08 -0.80
N SER A 273 -1.07 6.38 -0.08
CA SER A 273 0.37 6.64 -0.11
C SER A 273 0.99 6.28 -1.47
N LYS A 274 0.55 5.18 -2.08
CA LYS A 274 0.98 4.79 -3.43
C LYS A 274 0.51 5.76 -4.49
N LEU A 275 -0.74 6.24 -4.41
CA LEU A 275 -1.25 7.23 -5.37
C LEU A 275 -0.45 8.52 -5.29
N TRP A 276 -0.20 9.02 -4.08
CA TRP A 276 0.65 10.18 -3.86
C TRP A 276 2.04 9.99 -4.45
N ALA A 277 2.68 8.85 -4.19
CA ALA A 277 4.00 8.54 -4.72
C ALA A 277 4.01 8.41 -6.25
N ALA A 278 3.00 7.76 -6.84
CA ALA A 278 2.87 7.62 -8.29
C ALA A 278 2.76 8.97 -8.99
N ARG A 279 1.90 9.87 -8.48
CA ARG A 279 1.76 11.22 -9.05
C ARG A 279 3.02 12.05 -8.90
N THR A 280 3.70 11.96 -7.75
CA THR A 280 4.98 12.65 -7.52
C THR A 280 6.04 12.15 -8.50
N LEU A 281 6.23 10.85 -8.63
CA LEU A 281 7.24 10.25 -9.51
C LEU A 281 6.94 10.52 -10.99
N TYR A 282 5.68 10.41 -11.40
CA TYR A 282 5.29 10.72 -12.78
C TYR A 282 5.45 12.21 -13.10
N GLY A 283 5.07 13.10 -12.17
CA GLY A 283 5.31 14.53 -12.30
C GLY A 283 6.80 14.86 -12.46
N GLU A 284 7.69 14.19 -11.71
CA GLU A 284 9.14 14.34 -11.84
C GLU A 284 9.69 13.88 -13.22
N ILE A 285 9.09 12.82 -13.78
CA ILE A 285 9.43 12.36 -15.13
C ILE A 285 9.01 13.41 -16.15
N LEU A 286 7.76 13.86 -16.08
CA LEU A 286 7.21 14.87 -16.99
C LEU A 286 7.98 16.19 -16.93
N LEU A 287 8.37 16.63 -15.73
CA LEU A 287 9.18 17.84 -15.54
C LEU A 287 10.56 17.73 -16.23
N ARG A 288 11.20 16.56 -16.13
CA ARG A 288 12.49 16.30 -16.83
C ARG A 288 12.35 16.19 -18.35
N GLU A 289 11.18 15.81 -18.82
CA GLU A 289 10.83 15.72 -20.24
C GLU A 289 10.30 17.06 -20.79
N GLU A 290 10.32 18.10 -19.95
CA GLU A 290 9.83 19.44 -20.29
C GLU A 290 8.32 19.48 -20.61
N ASN A 291 7.56 18.47 -20.17
CA ASN A 291 6.10 18.39 -20.28
C ASN A 291 5.44 19.13 -19.09
N TYR A 292 5.63 20.44 -19.03
CA TYR A 292 5.35 21.24 -17.83
C TYR A 292 3.88 21.25 -17.42
N CYS A 293 2.96 21.37 -18.37
CA CYS A 293 1.53 21.41 -18.08
C CYS A 293 1.01 20.06 -17.53
N LEU A 294 1.52 18.93 -18.03
CA LEU A 294 1.18 17.63 -17.48
C LEU A 294 1.85 17.40 -16.11
N ALA A 295 3.07 17.91 -15.91
CA ALA A 295 3.76 17.86 -14.62
C ALA A 295 3.01 18.65 -13.55
N GLU A 296 2.52 19.86 -13.90
CA GLU A 296 1.68 20.69 -13.05
C GLU A 296 0.45 19.92 -12.53
N GLU A 297 -0.27 19.25 -13.44
CA GLU A 297 -1.44 18.45 -13.07
C GLU A 297 -1.09 17.40 -12.01
N GLN A 298 0.01 16.66 -12.21
CA GLN A 298 0.40 15.62 -11.26
C GLN A 298 0.82 16.18 -9.91
N PHE A 299 1.63 17.25 -9.91
CA PHE A 299 2.08 17.87 -8.66
C PHE A 299 0.92 18.56 -7.92
N ALA A 300 -0.02 19.20 -8.61
CA ALA A 300 -1.20 19.79 -7.98
C ALA A 300 -2.00 18.76 -7.18
N PHE A 301 -2.28 17.60 -7.77
CA PHE A 301 -2.94 16.51 -7.08
C PHE A 301 -2.12 15.96 -5.90
N ALA A 302 -0.81 15.80 -6.08
CA ALA A 302 0.05 15.27 -5.03
C ALA A 302 0.15 16.26 -3.83
N VAL A 303 0.22 17.56 -4.09
CA VAL A 303 0.21 18.61 -3.06
C VAL A 303 -1.12 18.67 -2.31
N ASP A 304 -2.25 18.51 -3.02
CA ASP A 304 -3.58 18.46 -2.40
C ASP A 304 -3.71 17.26 -1.44
N MET A 305 -3.17 16.11 -1.82
CA MET A 305 -3.18 14.92 -0.98
C MET A 305 -2.27 15.04 0.25
N LYS A 306 -1.06 15.59 0.06
CA LYS A 306 -0.07 15.76 1.12
C LYS A 306 0.90 16.91 0.76
N PRO A 307 0.71 18.09 1.36
CA PRO A 307 1.58 19.23 1.09
C PRO A 307 2.99 19.02 1.64
N GLU A 308 3.98 19.09 0.76
CA GLU A 308 5.41 19.08 1.09
C GLU A 308 6.10 20.27 0.40
N ARG A 309 7.05 20.92 1.09
CA ARG A 309 7.71 22.12 0.54
C ARG A 309 8.39 21.86 -0.80
N SER A 310 9.15 20.77 -0.90
CA SER A 310 9.85 20.39 -2.14
C SER A 310 8.90 20.13 -3.30
N LEU A 311 7.72 19.61 -3.00
CA LEU A 311 6.68 19.35 -3.99
C LEU A 311 5.98 20.63 -4.44
N ASN A 312 5.73 21.55 -3.50
CA ASN A 312 5.23 22.90 -3.84
C ASN A 312 6.22 23.68 -4.75
N ASP A 313 7.52 23.56 -4.48
CA ASP A 313 8.54 24.22 -5.30
C ASP A 313 8.49 23.68 -6.75
N LYS A 314 8.35 22.37 -6.94
CA LYS A 314 8.18 21.74 -8.26
C LYS A 314 6.85 22.11 -8.94
N LEU A 315 5.77 22.22 -8.18
CA LEU A 315 4.50 22.71 -8.71
C LEU A 315 4.62 24.12 -9.24
N ILE A 316 5.25 25.04 -8.50
CA ILE A 316 5.48 26.43 -8.93
C ILE A 316 6.34 26.47 -10.20
N GLU A 317 7.40 25.66 -10.26
CA GLU A 317 8.24 25.52 -11.45
C GLU A 317 7.43 25.06 -12.67
N SER A 318 6.60 24.05 -12.51
CA SER A 318 5.76 23.50 -13.58
C SER A 318 4.72 24.51 -14.07
N VAL A 319 4.02 25.20 -13.16
CA VAL A 319 3.04 26.26 -13.49
C VAL A 319 3.72 27.38 -14.31
N THR A 320 4.88 27.88 -13.82
CA THR A 320 5.57 29.00 -14.46
C THR A 320 5.99 28.66 -15.89
N ASN A 321 6.49 27.42 -16.10
CA ASN A 321 6.95 27.01 -17.42
C ASN A 321 5.78 26.65 -18.35
N CYS A 322 4.68 26.07 -17.82
CA CYS A 322 3.47 25.82 -18.60
C CYS A 322 2.84 27.13 -19.13
N ASP A 323 2.73 28.17 -18.29
CA ASP A 323 2.22 29.49 -18.71
C ASP A 323 3.08 30.13 -19.80
N ASN A 324 4.40 29.92 -19.75
CA ASN A 324 5.34 30.43 -20.79
C ASN A 324 5.14 29.69 -22.14
N GLU A 325 5.01 28.35 -22.14
CA GLU A 325 4.73 27.56 -23.34
C GLU A 325 3.40 27.95 -24.01
N GLU A 326 2.34 28.15 -23.21
CA GLU A 326 1.05 28.59 -23.74
C GLU A 326 1.14 29.98 -24.36
N SER A 327 1.93 30.91 -23.79
CA SER A 327 2.09 32.26 -24.30
C SER A 327 2.88 32.31 -25.62
N GLU A 328 3.93 31.49 -25.77
CA GLU A 328 4.73 31.36 -26.98
C GLU A 328 3.95 30.69 -28.14
N SER A 329 2.98 29.86 -27.84
CA SER A 329 2.16 29.16 -28.86
C SER A 329 1.09 30.07 -29.49
N ILE A 330 0.85 31.26 -28.93
CA ILE A 330 -0.20 32.22 -29.36
C ILE A 330 0.40 33.34 -30.22
N GLU A 331 1.72 33.54 -30.20
CA GLU A 331 2.43 34.49 -31.08
C GLU A 331 2.81 33.83 -32.43
#